data_01d90200810972429b84d5ab76c7d639
#
_entry.id   01d90200810972429b84d5ab76c7d639
#
_cell.length_a   1.000
_cell.length_b   1.000
_cell.length_c   1.000
_cell.angle_alpha   90.00
_cell.angle_beta   90.00
_cell.angle_gamma   90.00
#
_symmetry.space_group_name_H-M   'P 1'
#
loop_
_entity.id
_entity.type
_entity.pdbx_description
1 polymer ?
#
loop_
_entity_poly.entity_id
_entity_poly.type
_entity_poly.pdbx_seq_one_letter_code
_entity_poly.pdbx_strand_id
1 'polypeptide(L)'
;LRIKMPVSLASHNNVITNMAGTNTKVEIYQIVPRINLFNKVKLFPHEKLTKVFYIGDVTQDNNGTYVLKEGADKAYIVHLHGFRGFVSSRFSANPEDWRDHKIFSYGMNDIASLKLEFNNQPEKSYVINEVGNYLYEMKHLDGSAIDFDTIRVLNLFNSFKDVRFEAFLTDIAQRRRDSIINSPYQERLTIVAKDGTEDVVTTYTMRIN
;
A
#
# COMPACT_ATOMS: atom_id res chain seq x y z
N LEU A 1 -11.28 -14.16 4.68
CA LEU A 1 -12.01 -14.39 5.94
C LEU A 1 -12.63 -15.77 5.96
N ARG A 2 -12.58 -16.47 7.10
CA ARG A 2 -13.25 -17.74 7.33
C ARG A 2 -14.11 -17.64 8.59
N ILE A 3 -15.26 -18.29 8.56
CA ILE A 3 -16.11 -18.44 9.73
C ILE A 3 -15.43 -19.38 10.72
N LYS A 4 -15.26 -18.96 11.97
CA LYS A 4 -14.78 -19.79 13.08
C LYS A 4 -15.94 -20.52 13.73
N MET A 5 -16.98 -19.77 14.13
CA MET A 5 -18.19 -20.31 14.73
C MET A 5 -19.32 -19.27 14.72
N PRO A 6 -20.58 -19.67 14.87
CA PRO A 6 -21.66 -18.72 15.17
C PRO A 6 -21.49 -18.15 16.58
N VAL A 7 -21.99 -16.95 16.81
CA VAL A 7 -22.09 -16.37 18.14
C VAL A 7 -23.11 -17.17 18.97
N SER A 8 -22.79 -17.45 20.24
CA SER A 8 -23.70 -18.19 21.12
C SER A 8 -25.03 -17.45 21.32
N LEU A 9 -26.12 -18.19 21.50
CA LEU A 9 -27.44 -17.58 21.73
C LEU A 9 -27.45 -16.65 22.97
N ALA A 10 -26.71 -17.00 24.00
CA ALA A 10 -26.59 -16.19 25.22
C ALA A 10 -25.93 -14.82 24.98
N SER A 11 -24.97 -14.75 24.06
CA SER A 11 -24.23 -13.53 23.75
C SER A 11 -24.77 -12.78 22.54
N HIS A 12 -25.65 -13.39 21.78
CA HIS A 12 -26.10 -12.87 20.48
C HIS A 12 -26.71 -11.47 20.57
N ASN A 13 -27.66 -11.26 21.50
CA ASN A 13 -28.32 -9.96 21.65
C ASN A 13 -27.32 -8.85 22.03
N ASN A 14 -26.39 -9.13 22.93
CA ASN A 14 -25.35 -8.17 23.32
C ASN A 14 -24.43 -7.83 22.13
N VAL A 15 -24.02 -8.83 21.35
CA VAL A 15 -23.19 -8.62 20.17
C VAL A 15 -23.94 -7.79 19.13
N ILE A 16 -25.21 -8.08 18.84
CA ILE A 16 -26.01 -7.30 17.88
C ILE A 16 -26.22 -5.87 18.36
N THR A 17 -26.50 -5.66 19.66
CA THR A 17 -26.65 -4.32 20.21
C THR A 17 -25.36 -3.50 20.11
N ASN A 18 -24.21 -4.10 20.43
CA ASN A 18 -22.92 -3.43 20.28
C ASN A 18 -22.63 -3.13 18.81
N MET A 19 -22.88 -4.09 17.91
CA MET A 19 -22.71 -3.88 16.47
C MET A 19 -23.66 -2.79 15.92
N ALA A 20 -24.84 -2.59 16.49
CA ALA A 20 -25.73 -1.51 16.08
C ALA A 20 -25.17 -0.11 16.38
N GLY A 21 -24.34 0.02 17.43
CA GLY A 21 -23.69 1.27 17.82
C GLY A 21 -22.35 1.52 17.11
N THR A 22 -21.57 0.46 16.89
CA THR A 22 -20.20 0.54 16.37
C THR A 22 -19.97 -0.56 15.35
N ASN A 23 -20.18 -0.27 14.07
CA ASN A 23 -19.87 -1.22 13.01
C ASN A 23 -19.31 -0.52 11.76
N THR A 24 -18.57 -1.28 10.96
CA THR A 24 -18.20 -0.87 9.60
C THR A 24 -19.01 -1.68 8.60
N LYS A 25 -19.88 -1.00 7.84
CA LYS A 25 -20.61 -1.63 6.73
C LYS A 25 -19.65 -1.85 5.56
N VAL A 26 -19.59 -3.08 5.06
CA VAL A 26 -18.78 -3.46 3.90
C VAL A 26 -19.68 -3.92 2.79
N GLU A 27 -19.60 -3.26 1.65
CA GLU A 27 -20.30 -3.59 0.42
C GLU A 27 -19.31 -4.11 -0.62
N ILE A 28 -19.61 -5.27 -1.20
CA ILE A 28 -18.77 -5.87 -2.24
C ILE A 28 -19.51 -5.79 -3.56
N TYR A 29 -18.97 -5.00 -4.46
CA TYR A 29 -19.41 -4.89 -5.85
C TYR A 29 -18.54 -5.77 -6.74
N GLN A 30 -19.14 -6.48 -7.66
CA GLN A 30 -18.44 -7.35 -8.60
C GLN A 30 -18.95 -7.11 -10.01
N ILE A 31 -18.07 -7.21 -10.98
CA ILE A 31 -18.47 -7.21 -12.39
C ILE A 31 -19.01 -8.59 -12.71
N VAL A 32 -20.30 -8.68 -12.96
CA VAL A 32 -21.00 -9.92 -13.29
C VAL A 32 -21.65 -9.80 -14.67
N PRO A 33 -21.70 -10.88 -15.47
CA PRO A 33 -22.41 -10.87 -16.73
C PRO A 33 -23.92 -10.88 -16.47
N ARG A 34 -24.69 -10.13 -17.25
CA ARG A 34 -26.15 -10.21 -17.24
C ARG A 34 -26.66 -11.53 -17.82
N ILE A 35 -25.94 -12.05 -18.82
CA ILE A 35 -26.26 -13.34 -19.45
C ILE A 35 -25.04 -14.23 -19.31
N ASN A 36 -25.23 -15.40 -18.70
CA ASN A 36 -24.21 -16.43 -18.55
C ASN A 36 -24.76 -17.75 -19.10
N LEU A 37 -24.32 -18.11 -20.30
CA LEU A 37 -24.76 -19.33 -20.98
C LEU A 37 -23.72 -20.44 -20.71
N PHE A 38 -24.11 -21.42 -19.89
CA PHE A 38 -23.32 -22.62 -19.58
C PHE A 38 -21.89 -22.33 -19.08
N ASN A 39 -21.65 -21.19 -18.41
CA ASN A 39 -20.33 -20.72 -17.98
C ASN A 39 -19.32 -20.47 -19.12
N LYS A 40 -19.71 -20.61 -20.38
CA LYS A 40 -18.83 -20.44 -21.54
C LYS A 40 -18.96 -19.07 -22.19
N VAL A 41 -20.17 -18.54 -22.26
CA VAL A 41 -20.42 -17.23 -22.88
C VAL A 41 -20.95 -16.26 -21.84
N LYS A 42 -20.20 -15.20 -21.60
CA LYS A 42 -20.51 -14.14 -20.62
C LYS A 42 -20.75 -12.84 -21.37
N LEU A 43 -21.99 -12.36 -21.37
CA LEU A 43 -22.40 -11.16 -22.10
C LEU A 43 -22.88 -10.06 -21.16
N PHE A 44 -22.68 -8.82 -21.59
CA PHE A 44 -23.13 -7.61 -20.90
C PHE A 44 -22.64 -7.52 -19.45
N PRO A 45 -21.32 -7.37 -19.23
CA PRO A 45 -20.78 -7.20 -17.89
C PRO A 45 -21.34 -5.91 -17.27
N HIS A 46 -21.74 -5.97 -16.01
CA HIS A 46 -22.21 -4.83 -15.23
C HIS A 46 -21.78 -4.97 -13.78
N GLU A 47 -21.64 -3.84 -13.11
CA GLU A 47 -21.38 -3.83 -11.68
C GLU A 47 -22.64 -4.23 -10.90
N LYS A 48 -22.48 -5.12 -9.94
CA LYS A 48 -23.54 -5.60 -9.07
C LYS A 48 -23.07 -5.70 -7.63
N LEU A 49 -23.87 -5.16 -6.69
CA LEU A 49 -23.69 -5.41 -5.27
C LEU A 49 -23.99 -6.90 -5.00
N THR A 50 -22.97 -7.63 -4.59
CA THR A 50 -23.07 -9.09 -4.42
C THR A 50 -23.08 -9.53 -2.97
N LYS A 51 -22.45 -8.76 -2.07
CA LYS A 51 -22.41 -9.06 -0.64
C LYS A 51 -22.43 -7.78 0.17
N VAL A 52 -23.16 -7.81 1.27
CA VAL A 52 -23.12 -6.78 2.31
C VAL A 52 -22.93 -7.47 3.63
N PHE A 53 -22.02 -6.97 4.45
CA PHE A 53 -21.82 -7.45 5.80
C PHE A 53 -21.30 -6.32 6.71
N TYR A 54 -21.56 -6.48 7.99
CA TYR A 54 -21.20 -5.55 9.03
C TYR A 54 -20.07 -6.15 9.85
N ILE A 55 -19.00 -5.41 9.99
CA ILE A 55 -17.84 -5.76 10.83
C ILE A 55 -18.03 -5.09 12.18
N GLY A 56 -18.10 -5.88 13.22
CA GLY A 56 -18.18 -5.41 14.60
C GLY A 56 -16.83 -5.48 15.31
N ASP A 57 -16.90 -5.46 16.63
CA ASP A 57 -15.74 -5.47 17.51
C ASP A 57 -14.99 -6.80 17.52
N VAL A 58 -13.86 -6.76 18.16
CA VAL A 58 -13.02 -7.91 18.46
C VAL A 58 -13.68 -8.79 19.53
N THR A 59 -13.48 -10.12 19.46
CA THR A 59 -13.91 -11.04 20.50
C THR A 59 -13.12 -10.83 21.80
N GLN A 60 -13.69 -11.19 22.96
CA GLN A 60 -13.05 -11.01 24.26
C GLN A 60 -11.68 -11.71 24.38
N ASP A 61 -11.48 -12.80 23.65
CA ASP A 61 -10.23 -13.55 23.59
C ASP A 61 -9.21 -12.97 22.57
N ASN A 62 -9.54 -11.86 21.92
CA ASN A 62 -8.76 -11.20 20.85
C ASN A 62 -8.42 -12.12 19.66
N ASN A 63 -9.14 -13.22 19.46
CA ASN A 63 -8.85 -14.23 18.44
C ASN A 63 -9.89 -14.29 17.32
N GLY A 64 -10.71 -13.26 17.18
CA GLY A 64 -11.74 -13.17 16.16
C GLY A 64 -12.39 -11.80 16.10
N THR A 65 -13.24 -11.62 15.12
CA THR A 65 -14.02 -10.41 14.89
C THR A 65 -15.48 -10.81 14.68
N TYR A 66 -16.40 -10.09 15.29
CA TYR A 66 -17.82 -10.31 15.03
C TYR A 66 -18.21 -9.78 13.66
N VAL A 67 -18.98 -10.58 12.93
CA VAL A 67 -19.50 -10.22 11.61
C VAL A 67 -20.95 -10.65 11.47
N LEU A 68 -21.76 -9.74 10.95
CA LEU A 68 -23.15 -10.01 10.57
C LEU A 68 -23.28 -9.80 9.08
N LYS A 69 -23.77 -10.83 8.36
CA LYS A 69 -24.13 -10.68 6.96
C LYS A 69 -25.52 -10.05 6.87
N GLU A 70 -25.72 -9.11 5.95
CA GLU A 70 -27.04 -8.52 5.72
C GLU A 70 -28.09 -9.59 5.39
N GLY A 71 -29.24 -9.51 6.08
CA GLY A 71 -30.31 -10.50 5.96
C GLY A 71 -30.06 -11.83 6.67
N ALA A 72 -29.00 -11.96 7.46
CA ALA A 72 -28.78 -13.15 8.28
C ALA A 72 -29.31 -12.97 9.71
N ASP A 73 -29.87 -14.04 10.25
CA ASP A 73 -30.45 -14.06 11.61
C ASP A 73 -29.38 -14.19 12.71
N LYS A 74 -28.15 -14.52 12.35
CA LYS A 74 -27.07 -14.80 13.31
C LYS A 74 -25.80 -14.07 12.95
N ALA A 75 -25.13 -13.54 13.97
CA ALA A 75 -23.77 -13.06 13.87
C ALA A 75 -22.77 -14.24 13.98
N TYR A 76 -21.62 -14.07 13.37
CA TYR A 76 -20.54 -15.06 13.34
C TYR A 76 -19.25 -14.45 13.83
N ILE A 77 -18.39 -15.28 14.39
CA ILE A 77 -17.01 -14.96 14.65
C ILE A 77 -16.20 -15.39 13.43
N VAL A 78 -15.47 -14.44 12.86
CA VAL A 78 -14.58 -14.69 11.73
C VAL A 78 -13.13 -14.52 12.11
N HIS A 79 -12.26 -15.19 11.37
CA HIS A 79 -10.81 -15.08 11.51
C HIS A 79 -10.12 -15.17 10.14
N LEU A 80 -8.86 -14.81 10.09
CA LEU A 80 -7.99 -15.05 8.94
C LEU A 80 -7.16 -16.31 9.22
N HIS A 81 -7.22 -17.30 8.30
CA HIS A 81 -6.47 -18.54 8.45
C HIS A 81 -4.97 -18.29 8.53
N GLY A 82 -4.30 -18.91 9.51
CA GLY A 82 -2.87 -18.68 9.75
C GLY A 82 -2.52 -17.39 10.50
N PHE A 83 -3.51 -16.57 10.83
CA PHE A 83 -3.31 -15.33 11.57
C PHE A 83 -3.95 -15.43 12.96
N ARG A 84 -3.20 -15.10 14.01
CA ARG A 84 -3.72 -14.96 15.37
C ARG A 84 -4.10 -13.50 15.60
N GLY A 85 -5.34 -13.24 16.00
CA GLY A 85 -5.83 -11.91 16.27
C GLY A 85 -7.17 -11.63 15.59
N PHE A 86 -7.48 -10.38 15.47
CA PHE A 86 -8.74 -9.86 14.94
C PHE A 86 -8.51 -9.11 13.63
N VAL A 87 -9.56 -8.93 12.86
CA VAL A 87 -9.48 -8.31 11.53
C VAL A 87 -10.29 -7.01 11.40
N SER A 88 -10.95 -6.56 12.46
CA SER A 88 -11.77 -5.34 12.44
C SER A 88 -10.96 -4.11 12.00
N SER A 89 -9.74 -3.95 12.49
CA SER A 89 -8.85 -2.84 12.11
C SER A 89 -8.45 -2.80 10.62
N ARG A 90 -8.69 -3.90 9.87
CA ARG A 90 -8.45 -3.96 8.43
C ARG A 90 -9.62 -3.45 7.59
N PHE A 91 -10.72 -3.07 8.21
CA PHE A 91 -11.91 -2.54 7.58
C PHE A 91 -12.13 -1.09 8.02
N SER A 92 -11.16 -0.26 7.68
CA SER A 92 -11.26 1.18 7.94
C SER A 92 -12.22 1.86 6.95
N ALA A 93 -12.97 2.85 7.42
CA ALA A 93 -13.73 3.75 6.56
C ALA A 93 -12.88 4.93 6.04
N ASN A 94 -11.64 5.06 6.50
CA ASN A 94 -10.73 6.08 6.04
C ASN A 94 -10.12 5.68 4.68
N PRO A 95 -10.34 6.43 3.59
CA PRO A 95 -9.78 6.12 2.28
C PRO A 95 -8.26 6.01 2.25
N GLU A 96 -7.56 6.75 3.12
CA GLU A 96 -6.10 6.75 3.15
C GLU A 96 -5.52 5.38 3.55
N ASP A 97 -6.23 4.63 4.40
CA ASP A 97 -5.81 3.29 4.84
C ASP A 97 -5.86 2.24 3.72
N TRP A 98 -6.52 2.56 2.60
CA TRP A 98 -6.66 1.70 1.42
C TRP A 98 -5.76 2.10 0.26
N ARG A 99 -5.06 3.22 0.38
CA ARG A 99 -4.11 3.64 -0.63
C ARG A 99 -2.88 2.74 -0.65
N ASP A 100 -2.35 2.51 -1.84
CA ASP A 100 -1.05 1.82 -1.97
C ASP A 100 0.05 2.73 -1.43
N HIS A 101 0.80 2.24 -0.45
CA HIS A 101 1.93 2.95 0.15
C HIS A 101 3.22 2.78 -0.66
N LYS A 102 3.14 2.16 -1.82
CA LYS A 102 4.29 1.87 -2.67
C LYS A 102 4.84 3.15 -3.30
N ILE A 103 6.13 3.35 -3.16
CA ILE A 103 6.89 4.41 -3.83
C ILE A 103 7.53 3.81 -5.08
N PHE A 104 8.28 2.71 -4.92
CA PHE A 104 8.96 2.02 -6.01
C PHE A 104 8.62 0.54 -6.02
N SER A 105 8.58 -0.04 -7.22
CA SER A 105 8.34 -1.47 -7.45
C SER A 105 9.11 -1.92 -8.70
N TYR A 106 10.41 -1.69 -8.69
CA TYR A 106 11.28 -2.03 -9.81
C TYR A 106 12.02 -3.33 -9.56
N GLY A 107 11.96 -4.25 -10.50
CA GLY A 107 12.95 -5.34 -10.56
C GLY A 107 14.33 -4.76 -10.88
N MET A 108 15.38 -5.42 -10.42
CA MET A 108 16.75 -5.00 -10.70
C MET A 108 17.03 -4.80 -12.21
N ASN A 109 16.37 -5.61 -13.05
CA ASN A 109 16.54 -5.57 -14.51
C ASN A 109 15.70 -4.49 -15.20
N ASP A 110 14.80 -3.84 -14.48
CA ASP A 110 13.88 -2.85 -15.05
C ASP A 110 14.47 -1.44 -15.02
N ILE A 111 15.52 -1.22 -14.20
CA ILE A 111 16.14 0.09 -14.01
C ILE A 111 17.23 0.31 -15.05
N ALA A 112 17.11 1.39 -15.82
CA ALA A 112 18.13 1.84 -16.77
C ALA A 112 19.14 2.78 -16.11
N SER A 113 18.67 3.72 -15.29
CA SER A 113 19.54 4.62 -14.55
C SER A 113 18.96 5.03 -13.19
N LEU A 114 19.86 5.38 -12.28
CA LEU A 114 19.57 5.92 -10.98
C LEU A 114 20.42 7.16 -10.75
N LYS A 115 19.77 8.29 -10.44
CA LYS A 115 20.48 9.53 -10.10
C LYS A 115 20.10 9.93 -8.67
N LEU A 116 21.12 10.20 -7.83
CA LEU A 116 20.95 10.72 -6.48
C LEU A 116 21.62 12.09 -6.37
N GLU A 117 20.83 13.08 -6.00
CA GLU A 117 21.26 14.46 -5.86
C GLU A 117 21.16 14.90 -4.40
N PHE A 118 22.27 15.38 -3.84
CA PHE A 118 22.35 15.95 -2.49
C PHE A 118 22.41 17.47 -2.58
N ASN A 119 21.37 18.15 -2.08
CA ASN A 119 21.32 19.62 -2.16
C ASN A 119 22.44 20.30 -1.36
N ASN A 120 22.74 19.78 -0.16
CA ASN A 120 23.75 20.38 0.72
C ASN A 120 25.18 19.93 0.40
N GLN A 121 25.37 18.91 -0.43
CA GLN A 121 26.67 18.33 -0.83
C GLN A 121 26.63 17.92 -2.30
N PRO A 122 26.47 18.87 -3.22
CA PRO A 122 26.29 18.56 -4.66
C PRO A 122 27.42 17.73 -5.24
N GLU A 123 28.63 17.88 -4.71
CA GLU A 123 29.83 17.12 -5.11
C GLU A 123 29.72 15.60 -4.81
N LYS A 124 28.84 15.21 -3.90
CA LYS A 124 28.54 13.79 -3.60
C LYS A 124 27.45 13.21 -4.47
N SER A 125 26.77 14.04 -5.25
CA SER A 125 25.73 13.59 -6.15
C SER A 125 26.31 12.74 -7.28
N TYR A 126 25.55 11.72 -7.66
CA TYR A 126 25.99 10.77 -8.68
C TYR A 126 24.87 10.22 -9.54
N VAL A 127 25.26 9.64 -10.66
CA VAL A 127 24.39 8.84 -11.52
C VAL A 127 25.02 7.47 -11.75
N ILE A 128 24.17 6.43 -11.71
CA ILE A 128 24.52 5.07 -12.08
C ILE A 128 23.72 4.73 -13.31
N ASN A 129 24.39 4.31 -14.39
CA ASN A 129 23.74 3.86 -15.62
C ASN A 129 24.04 2.39 -15.84
N GLU A 130 23.04 1.61 -16.27
CA GLU A 130 23.28 0.30 -16.83
C GLU A 130 23.67 0.49 -18.30
N VAL A 131 24.88 0.05 -18.65
CA VAL A 131 25.43 0.17 -20.01
C VAL A 131 25.29 -1.11 -20.81
N GLY A 132 24.53 -2.07 -20.31
CA GLY A 132 24.17 -3.33 -20.94
C GLY A 132 24.75 -4.57 -20.25
N ASN A 133 24.02 -5.68 -20.30
CA ASN A 133 24.43 -6.97 -19.73
C ASN A 133 24.93 -6.93 -18.29
N TYR A 134 24.19 -6.21 -17.41
CA TYR A 134 24.56 -6.00 -16.00
C TYR A 134 25.91 -5.31 -15.77
N LEU A 135 26.40 -4.60 -16.79
CA LEU A 135 27.51 -3.69 -16.64
C LEU A 135 26.98 -2.31 -16.26
N TYR A 136 27.64 -1.69 -15.31
CA TYR A 136 27.28 -0.39 -14.76
C TYR A 136 28.42 0.59 -14.92
N GLU A 137 28.09 1.85 -15.05
CA GLU A 137 29.01 2.97 -14.87
C GLU A 137 28.47 3.92 -13.80
N MET A 138 29.36 4.45 -12.98
CA MET A 138 29.00 5.43 -11.95
C MET A 138 29.82 6.70 -12.17
N LYS A 139 29.12 7.84 -12.19
CA LYS A 139 29.73 9.14 -12.45
C LYS A 139 29.20 10.19 -11.50
N HIS A 140 30.04 11.16 -11.16
CA HIS A 140 29.57 12.43 -10.59
C HIS A 140 28.71 13.17 -11.63
N LEU A 141 27.93 14.18 -11.19
CA LEU A 141 27.10 14.95 -12.11
C LEU A 141 27.92 15.82 -13.09
N ASP A 142 29.21 16.07 -12.78
CA ASP A 142 30.14 16.73 -13.70
C ASP A 142 30.71 15.80 -14.79
N GLY A 143 30.34 14.51 -14.74
CA GLY A 143 30.75 13.49 -15.70
C GLY A 143 32.03 12.73 -15.30
N SER A 144 32.70 13.10 -14.22
CA SER A 144 33.91 12.39 -13.75
C SER A 144 33.51 11.00 -13.23
N ALA A 145 34.36 9.99 -13.55
CA ALA A 145 34.10 8.61 -13.17
C ALA A 145 34.28 8.40 -11.66
N ILE A 146 33.44 7.55 -11.09
CA ILE A 146 33.53 7.10 -9.70
C ILE A 146 33.88 5.62 -9.69
N ASP A 147 34.91 5.23 -8.94
CA ASP A 147 35.20 3.83 -8.66
C ASP A 147 34.16 3.26 -7.69
N PHE A 148 33.63 2.08 -7.99
CA PHE A 148 32.51 1.49 -7.24
C PHE A 148 32.59 -0.03 -7.14
N ASP A 149 31.94 -0.56 -6.10
CA ASP A 149 31.75 -1.99 -5.91
C ASP A 149 30.45 -2.44 -6.64
N THR A 150 30.60 -3.29 -7.63
CA THR A 150 29.49 -3.82 -8.42
C THR A 150 28.44 -4.54 -7.56
N ILE A 151 28.86 -5.27 -6.52
CA ILE A 151 27.91 -5.97 -5.63
C ILE A 151 27.05 -4.97 -4.87
N ARG A 152 27.63 -3.86 -4.42
CA ARG A 152 26.87 -2.80 -3.75
C ARG A 152 25.88 -2.14 -4.68
N VAL A 153 26.24 -1.90 -5.94
CA VAL A 153 25.32 -1.35 -6.95
C VAL A 153 24.17 -2.31 -7.22
N LEU A 154 24.44 -3.60 -7.38
CA LEU A 154 23.40 -4.61 -7.55
C LEU A 154 22.43 -4.68 -6.34
N ASN A 155 22.98 -4.63 -5.15
CA ASN A 155 22.18 -4.59 -3.91
C ASN A 155 21.33 -3.31 -3.83
N LEU A 156 21.86 -2.17 -4.25
CA LEU A 156 21.13 -0.91 -4.32
C LEU A 156 19.95 -1.02 -5.30
N PHE A 157 20.17 -1.49 -6.52
CA PHE A 157 19.08 -1.69 -7.48
C PHE A 157 18.03 -2.69 -6.99
N ASN A 158 18.44 -3.77 -6.34
CA ASN A 158 17.49 -4.75 -5.79
C ASN A 158 16.66 -4.18 -4.61
N SER A 159 17.13 -3.12 -3.94
CA SER A 159 16.39 -2.49 -2.84
C SER A 159 15.12 -1.77 -3.31
N PHE A 160 15.03 -1.41 -4.61
CA PHE A 160 13.85 -0.75 -5.19
C PHE A 160 12.70 -1.68 -5.56
N LYS A 161 12.82 -2.97 -5.27
CA LYS A 161 11.79 -3.97 -5.59
C LYS A 161 10.46 -3.72 -4.86
N ASP A 162 10.51 -3.24 -3.63
CA ASP A 162 9.31 -2.93 -2.83
C ASP A 162 9.65 -1.86 -1.78
N VAL A 163 9.70 -0.60 -2.22
CA VAL A 163 9.91 0.55 -1.34
C VAL A 163 8.57 1.17 -1.02
N ARG A 164 8.27 1.32 0.27
CA ARG A 164 7.01 1.87 0.77
C ARG A 164 7.25 3.01 1.74
N PHE A 165 6.34 3.98 1.77
CA PHE A 165 6.30 4.97 2.84
C PHE A 165 5.46 4.45 4.01
N GLU A 166 5.71 4.97 5.20
CA GLU A 166 5.05 4.51 6.43
C GLU A 166 3.61 5.03 6.54
N ALA A 167 3.42 6.32 6.34
CA ALA A 167 2.12 6.96 6.46
C ALA A 167 2.02 8.22 5.60
N PHE A 168 0.79 8.55 5.19
CA PHE A 168 0.47 9.85 4.62
C PHE A 168 0.46 10.93 5.71
N LEU A 169 1.00 12.10 5.41
CA LEU A 169 0.91 13.27 6.26
C LEU A 169 -0.41 14.01 5.96
N THR A 170 -1.52 13.51 6.51
CA THR A 170 -2.87 14.08 6.30
C THR A 170 -3.17 15.25 7.22
N ASP A 171 -2.59 15.29 8.41
CA ASP A 171 -2.93 16.24 9.47
C ASP A 171 -2.06 17.52 9.46
N ILE A 172 -1.32 17.74 8.38
CA ILE A 172 -0.50 18.95 8.23
C ILE A 172 -1.33 20.07 7.60
N ALA A 173 -1.40 21.22 8.27
CA ALA A 173 -2.01 22.42 7.71
C ALA A 173 -1.38 22.78 6.34
N GLN A 174 -2.20 23.17 5.37
CA GLN A 174 -1.76 23.48 4.00
C GLN A 174 -0.58 24.46 3.97
N ARG A 175 -0.64 25.54 4.76
CA ARG A 175 0.45 26.54 4.86
C ARG A 175 1.78 25.91 5.28
N ARG A 176 1.76 24.93 6.19
CA ARG A 176 2.97 24.23 6.63
C ARG A 176 3.50 23.30 5.54
N ARG A 177 2.60 22.60 4.84
CA ARG A 177 2.96 21.78 3.67
C ARG A 177 3.66 22.60 2.61
N ASP A 178 3.07 23.74 2.24
CA ASP A 178 3.63 24.66 1.24
C ASP A 178 5.01 25.17 1.67
N SER A 179 5.18 25.50 2.95
CA SER A 179 6.47 25.92 3.50
C SER A 179 7.53 24.81 3.39
N ILE A 180 7.17 23.55 3.61
CA ILE A 180 8.10 22.42 3.50
C ILE A 180 8.49 22.20 2.04
N ILE A 181 7.52 22.14 1.12
CA ILE A 181 7.75 21.85 -0.31
C ILE A 181 8.57 22.97 -0.98
N ASN A 182 8.40 24.22 -0.53
CA ASN A 182 9.14 25.37 -1.04
C ASN A 182 10.49 25.56 -0.34
N SER A 183 10.84 24.73 0.65
CA SER A 183 12.16 24.77 1.27
C SER A 183 13.20 24.03 0.41
N PRO A 184 14.50 24.28 0.62
CA PRO A 184 15.53 23.49 -0.02
C PRO A 184 15.34 21.99 0.31
N TYR A 185 15.36 21.15 -0.71
CA TYR A 185 15.29 19.69 -0.51
C TYR A 185 16.59 19.18 0.13
N GLN A 186 16.54 18.00 0.75
CA GLN A 186 17.72 17.31 1.22
C GLN A 186 18.34 16.46 0.13
N GLU A 187 17.54 15.55 -0.40
CA GLU A 187 17.95 14.58 -1.41
C GLU A 187 16.85 14.48 -2.48
N ARG A 188 17.27 14.21 -3.71
CA ARG A 188 16.39 13.88 -4.82
C ARG A 188 16.89 12.63 -5.49
N LEU A 189 16.05 11.61 -5.50
CA LEU A 189 16.29 10.36 -6.19
C LEU A 189 15.45 10.32 -7.46
N THR A 190 16.09 10.09 -8.59
CA THR A 190 15.43 9.88 -9.87
C THR A 190 15.77 8.46 -10.34
N ILE A 191 14.76 7.68 -10.67
CA ILE A 191 14.91 6.36 -11.29
C ILE A 191 14.30 6.42 -12.67
N VAL A 192 15.08 6.01 -13.68
CA VAL A 192 14.60 5.84 -15.04
C VAL A 192 14.57 4.35 -15.36
N ALA A 193 13.39 3.85 -15.68
CA ALA A 193 13.21 2.46 -16.09
C ALA A 193 13.57 2.25 -17.57
N LYS A 194 13.82 1.00 -17.97
CA LYS A 194 14.15 0.64 -19.36
C LYS A 194 13.01 0.89 -20.36
N ASP A 195 11.78 0.98 -19.88
CA ASP A 195 10.61 1.36 -20.69
C ASP A 195 10.48 2.88 -20.90
N GLY A 196 11.37 3.67 -20.29
CA GLY A 196 11.39 5.12 -20.35
C GLY A 196 10.57 5.79 -19.26
N THR A 197 9.95 5.05 -18.36
CA THR A 197 9.25 5.62 -17.19
C THR A 197 10.27 6.28 -16.25
N GLU A 198 9.95 7.49 -15.78
CA GLU A 198 10.78 8.24 -14.83
C GLU A 198 9.98 8.49 -13.54
N ASP A 199 10.54 8.07 -12.43
CA ASP A 199 10.02 8.34 -11.09
C ASP A 199 11.00 9.18 -10.27
N VAL A 200 10.48 10.24 -9.64
CA VAL A 200 11.26 11.17 -8.83
C VAL A 200 10.72 11.24 -7.42
N VAL A 201 11.59 11.01 -6.45
CA VAL A 201 11.30 11.22 -5.03
C VAL A 201 12.21 12.29 -4.48
N THR A 202 11.62 13.28 -3.82
CA THR A 202 12.35 14.37 -3.19
C THR A 202 12.09 14.37 -1.69
N THR A 203 13.15 14.41 -0.88
CA THR A 203 13.05 14.46 0.58
C THR A 203 13.27 15.86 1.10
N TYR A 204 12.55 16.21 2.17
CA TYR A 204 12.62 17.51 2.83
C TYR A 204 12.80 17.34 4.34
N THR A 205 13.48 18.29 4.98
CA THR A 205 13.56 18.31 6.43
C THR A 205 12.25 18.80 7.03
N MET A 206 11.63 17.98 7.87
CA MET A 206 10.50 18.39 8.68
C MET A 206 10.93 18.56 10.13
N ARG A 207 10.98 19.83 10.62
CA ARG A 207 11.18 20.06 12.05
C ARG A 207 9.89 19.78 12.79
N ILE A 208 9.94 18.85 13.74
CA ILE A 208 8.85 18.60 14.68
C ILE A 208 8.99 19.67 15.78
N ASN A 209 8.09 20.62 15.81
CA ASN A 209 7.98 21.60 16.91
C ASN A 209 7.10 21.04 17.99
#